data_cf96b259991f4d4364f5c9b61655f839
#
_entry.id   cf96b259991f4d4364f5c9b61655f839
#
_cell.length_a   1.000
_cell.length_b   1.000
_cell.length_c   1.000
_cell.angle_alpha   90.00
_cell.angle_beta   90.00
_cell.angle_gamma   90.00
#
_symmetry.space_group_name_H-M   'P 1'
#
loop_
_entity.id
_entity.type
_entity.pdbx_description
1 polymer ?
#
loop_
_entity_poly.entity_id
_entity_poly.type
_entity_poly.pdbx_seq_one_letter_code
_entity_poly.pdbx_strand_id
1 'polypeptide(L)'
;MRTLLGNRPVVVDKLGQLVKLVQESHAEPIKGEPKRLELVGEGEVGVTFIGHSSFLLQMGGKKVLIDPVFAKRLVVLRRQRHPGLVVREMPAVDVVLITHAHMDHLNMASLRKVIRAAKRLRGVAPVVVVPRGVEDLVARLGFAEVHGMEWWEERVIQGLRVTMTPCKHWGARMLRDTHRGYGGYCVSDGVQSVYHSGDTAYFDGFSEVGRRLRPDVALMPIGAYFPDTHRTVHTNPEEAVRGFIETGAELMVPMHYGTFRLGREPMEEPVERLTLEALRLGIMEQVQVLEEGETMRVEARRLQEGQEAETVQLVQ
;
A
#
# COMPACT_ATOMS: atom_id res chain seq x y z
N MET A 1 56.13 9.10 9.64
CA MET A 1 55.05 8.52 10.44
C MET A 1 53.72 8.97 9.82
N ARG A 2 53.13 8.19 8.92
CA ARG A 2 51.80 8.43 8.35
C ARG A 2 50.82 7.47 9.04
N THR A 3 49.90 8.04 9.79
CA THR A 3 48.85 7.35 10.56
C THR A 3 47.87 6.68 9.59
N LEU A 4 47.83 5.35 9.61
CA LEU A 4 46.83 4.54 8.97
C LEU A 4 45.53 4.67 9.77
N LEU A 5 44.62 5.55 9.36
CA LEU A 5 43.24 5.50 9.79
C LEU A 5 42.53 4.52 8.86
N GLY A 6 42.31 3.33 9.40
CA GLY A 6 41.71 2.21 8.68
C GLY A 6 40.27 2.49 8.22
N ASN A 7 39.99 2.13 6.98
CA ASN A 7 38.67 2.00 6.41
C ASN A 7 37.83 1.06 7.32
N ARG A 8 36.92 1.62 8.10
CA ARG A 8 35.88 0.80 8.75
C ARG A 8 35.00 0.22 7.64
N PRO A 9 34.84 -1.11 7.57
CA PRO A 9 34.09 -1.71 6.49
C PRO A 9 32.62 -1.27 6.54
N VAL A 10 32.04 -1.00 5.37
CA VAL A 10 30.63 -0.61 5.14
C VAL A 10 29.62 -1.51 5.88
N VAL A 11 29.99 -2.75 6.19
CA VAL A 11 29.17 -3.72 6.95
C VAL A 11 29.00 -3.32 8.42
N VAL A 12 30.04 -2.73 9.05
CA VAL A 12 29.97 -2.32 10.48
C VAL A 12 29.03 -1.12 10.63
N ASP A 13 28.98 -0.23 9.65
CA ASP A 13 28.08 0.91 9.64
C ASP A 13 26.61 0.49 9.51
N LYS A 14 26.31 -0.47 8.64
CA LYS A 14 24.94 -1.03 8.46
C LYS A 14 24.41 -1.73 9.72
N LEU A 15 25.25 -2.46 10.43
CA LEU A 15 24.85 -3.13 11.68
C LEU A 15 24.60 -2.10 12.80
N GLY A 16 25.45 -1.10 12.93
CA GLY A 16 25.24 0.02 13.87
C GLY A 16 23.94 0.78 13.60
N GLN A 17 23.62 1.00 12.34
CA GLN A 17 22.36 1.63 11.92
C GLN A 17 21.14 0.78 12.30
N LEU A 18 21.17 -0.53 12.04
CA LEU A 18 20.09 -1.43 12.42
C LEU A 18 19.89 -1.46 13.93
N VAL A 19 20.97 -1.54 14.71
CA VAL A 19 20.91 -1.50 16.19
C VAL A 19 20.25 -0.20 16.66
N LYS A 20 20.60 0.95 16.08
CA LYS A 20 19.99 2.23 16.41
C LYS A 20 18.49 2.24 16.11
N LEU A 21 18.07 1.82 14.91
CA LEU A 21 16.65 1.73 14.53
C LEU A 21 15.87 0.80 15.46
N VAL A 22 16.46 -0.33 15.87
CA VAL A 22 15.86 -1.25 16.85
C VAL A 22 15.68 -0.57 18.19
N GLN A 23 16.73 0.09 18.73
CA GLN A 23 16.66 0.80 20.01
C GLN A 23 15.60 1.91 19.98
N GLU A 24 15.58 2.75 18.94
CA GLU A 24 14.59 3.79 18.76
C GLU A 24 13.19 3.22 18.60
N SER A 25 13.03 2.08 17.91
CA SER A 25 11.72 1.44 17.77
C SER A 25 11.16 0.91 19.10
N HIS A 26 11.99 0.74 20.12
CA HIS A 26 11.60 0.26 21.45
C HIS A 26 11.55 1.38 22.51
N ALA A 27 11.98 2.59 22.17
CA ALA A 27 12.07 3.70 23.11
C ALA A 27 10.68 4.18 23.59
N GLU A 28 9.71 4.26 22.67
CA GLU A 28 8.38 4.78 22.95
C GLU A 28 7.33 3.65 23.01
N PRO A 29 6.25 3.75 23.79
CA PRO A 29 5.14 2.81 23.74
C PRO A 29 4.47 2.84 22.38
N ILE A 30 3.79 1.74 22.01
CA ILE A 30 2.99 1.70 20.77
C ILE A 30 1.79 2.62 20.95
N LYS A 31 1.66 3.63 20.05
CA LYS A 31 0.62 4.66 20.09
C LYS A 31 -0.67 4.20 19.39
N GLY A 32 -1.77 4.91 19.63
CA GLY A 32 -3.08 4.69 19.01
C GLY A 32 -3.77 3.42 19.51
N GLU A 33 -5.00 3.25 19.09
CA GLU A 33 -5.84 2.07 19.40
C GLU A 33 -6.59 1.64 18.14
N PRO A 34 -6.88 0.33 17.99
CA PRO A 34 -7.72 -0.12 16.88
C PRO A 34 -9.12 0.48 16.97
N LYS A 35 -9.67 0.88 15.83
CA LYS A 35 -11.04 1.35 15.70
C LYS A 35 -11.96 0.22 15.20
N ARG A 36 -13.24 0.38 15.39
CA ARG A 36 -14.23 -0.47 14.72
C ARG A 36 -14.33 -0.04 13.27
N LEU A 37 -14.32 -1.03 12.34
CA LEU A 37 -14.48 -0.74 10.91
C LEU A 37 -15.81 -0.03 10.66
N GLU A 38 -15.75 1.12 10.02
CA GLU A 38 -16.92 1.78 9.44
C GLU A 38 -17.29 1.07 8.13
N LEU A 39 -18.52 0.53 8.08
CA LEU A 39 -19.04 -0.10 6.87
C LEU A 39 -19.62 0.98 5.96
N VAL A 40 -19.34 0.86 4.66
CA VAL A 40 -19.95 1.71 3.64
C VAL A 40 -21.17 1.03 3.03
N GLY A 41 -22.09 1.83 2.48
CA GLY A 41 -23.30 1.38 1.83
C GLY A 41 -23.05 0.66 0.51
N GLU A 42 -24.12 0.09 -0.05
CA GLU A 42 -24.09 -0.48 -1.39
C GLU A 42 -23.84 0.62 -2.43
N GLY A 43 -22.91 0.40 -3.36
CA GLY A 43 -22.51 1.38 -4.37
C GLY A 43 -21.49 2.43 -3.88
N GLU A 44 -21.17 2.45 -2.58
CA GLU A 44 -20.10 3.29 -2.05
C GLU A 44 -18.75 2.56 -2.04
N VAL A 45 -17.66 3.31 -2.15
CA VAL A 45 -16.31 2.80 -1.94
C VAL A 45 -15.75 3.37 -0.64
N GLY A 46 -15.24 2.47 0.21
CA GLY A 46 -14.55 2.82 1.44
C GLY A 46 -13.07 2.46 1.38
N VAL A 47 -12.20 3.39 1.76
CA VAL A 47 -10.75 3.19 1.88
C VAL A 47 -10.38 3.33 3.34
N THR A 48 -10.03 2.22 4.00
CA THR A 48 -9.66 2.21 5.43
C THR A 48 -8.17 2.02 5.59
N PHE A 49 -7.50 2.95 6.25
CA PHE A 49 -6.07 2.85 6.56
C PHE A 49 -5.83 1.96 7.79
N ILE A 50 -5.07 0.88 7.65
CA ILE A 50 -4.74 -0.02 8.77
C ILE A 50 -3.41 0.35 9.41
N GLY A 51 -2.57 1.06 8.65
CA GLY A 51 -1.22 1.45 9.03
C GLY A 51 -0.16 0.86 8.11
N HIS A 52 0.96 1.57 7.95
CA HIS A 52 2.00 1.30 6.98
C HIS A 52 1.46 1.39 5.54
N SER A 53 1.55 0.32 4.77
CA SER A 53 0.94 0.20 3.43
C SER A 53 -0.29 -0.71 3.42
N SER A 54 -0.85 -0.97 4.62
CA SER A 54 -1.99 -1.88 4.76
C SER A 54 -3.31 -1.13 4.66
N PHE A 55 -4.17 -1.53 3.72
CA PHE A 55 -5.51 -0.96 3.52
C PHE A 55 -6.57 -2.03 3.43
N LEU A 56 -7.78 -1.70 3.89
CA LEU A 56 -8.99 -2.43 3.58
C LEU A 56 -9.86 -1.57 2.65
N LEU A 57 -10.11 -2.07 1.44
CA LEU A 57 -11.06 -1.47 0.52
C LEU A 57 -12.42 -2.18 0.66
N GLN A 58 -13.48 -1.40 0.69
CA GLN A 58 -14.86 -1.86 0.56
C GLN A 58 -15.36 -1.34 -0.78
N MET A 59 -15.60 -2.24 -1.75
CA MET A 59 -15.86 -1.88 -3.14
C MET A 59 -16.65 -2.98 -3.83
N GLY A 60 -17.69 -2.66 -4.61
CA GLY A 60 -18.51 -3.63 -5.33
C GLY A 60 -19.08 -4.74 -4.44
N GLY A 61 -19.44 -4.43 -3.19
CA GLY A 61 -19.90 -5.39 -2.18
C GLY A 61 -18.82 -6.33 -1.65
N LYS A 62 -17.56 -6.15 -2.02
CA LYS A 62 -16.40 -6.97 -1.62
C LYS A 62 -15.50 -6.25 -0.62
N LYS A 63 -14.72 -7.05 0.12
CA LYS A 63 -13.68 -6.58 1.04
C LYS A 63 -12.33 -7.02 0.51
N VAL A 64 -11.53 -6.05 0.04
CA VAL A 64 -10.19 -6.26 -0.51
C VAL A 64 -9.16 -5.75 0.50
N LEU A 65 -8.24 -6.61 0.89
CA LEU A 65 -7.19 -6.29 1.85
C LEU A 65 -5.84 -6.23 1.13
N ILE A 66 -5.18 -5.08 1.16
CA ILE A 66 -3.89 -4.86 0.50
C ILE A 66 -2.78 -4.88 1.54
N ASP A 67 -1.71 -5.62 1.28
CA ASP A 67 -0.50 -5.75 2.11
C ASP A 67 -0.76 -5.86 3.61
N PRO A 68 -1.54 -6.85 4.07
CA PRO A 68 -2.02 -6.90 5.45
C PRO A 68 -0.92 -7.22 6.47
N VAL A 69 -0.51 -6.23 7.25
CA VAL A 69 0.47 -6.38 8.34
C VAL A 69 -0.13 -5.98 9.67
N PHE A 70 -0.55 -6.97 10.45
CA PHE A 70 -1.07 -6.82 11.83
C PHE A 70 -0.02 -7.20 12.89
N ALA A 71 1.21 -7.43 12.47
CA ALA A 71 2.29 -7.84 13.35
C ALA A 71 2.74 -6.68 14.25
N LYS A 72 3.05 -7.01 15.51
CA LYS A 72 3.64 -6.06 16.47
C LYS A 72 5.12 -5.78 16.19
N ARG A 73 5.75 -6.62 15.36
CA ARG A 73 7.17 -6.51 14.99
C ARG A 73 7.40 -7.00 13.58
N LEU A 74 8.33 -6.35 12.89
CA LEU A 74 8.97 -6.85 11.68
C LEU A 74 10.34 -7.38 12.08
N VAL A 75 10.48 -8.70 12.21
CA VAL A 75 11.67 -9.36 12.76
C VAL A 75 12.03 -8.76 14.13
N VAL A 76 12.88 -7.74 14.17
CA VAL A 76 13.37 -7.07 15.38
C VAL A 76 12.78 -5.66 15.57
N LEU A 77 12.31 -5.00 14.51
CA LEU A 77 11.75 -3.65 14.56
C LEU A 77 10.34 -3.68 15.15
N ARG A 78 10.13 -2.93 16.23
CA ARG A 78 8.81 -2.82 16.86
C ARG A 78 7.93 -1.82 16.10
N ARG A 79 6.65 -2.16 15.98
CA ARG A 79 5.61 -1.27 15.47
C ARG A 79 5.46 -0.05 16.40
N GLN A 80 5.28 1.13 15.83
CA GLN A 80 5.15 2.40 16.59
C GLN A 80 3.69 2.77 16.86
N ARG A 81 2.76 2.38 15.99
CA ARG A 81 1.31 2.63 16.12
C ARG A 81 0.55 1.32 15.99
N HIS A 82 -0.51 1.13 16.78
CA HIS A 82 -1.34 -0.07 16.66
C HIS A 82 -1.96 -0.19 15.25
N PRO A 83 -2.21 -1.43 14.74
CA PRO A 83 -3.02 -1.58 13.54
C PRO A 83 -4.40 -0.97 13.77
N GLY A 84 -4.90 -0.22 12.81
CA GLY A 84 -6.18 0.49 12.93
C GLY A 84 -7.39 -0.43 13.09
N LEU A 85 -7.26 -1.72 12.70
CA LEU A 85 -8.31 -2.72 12.80
C LEU A 85 -7.84 -3.97 13.54
N VAL A 86 -8.78 -4.67 14.18
CA VAL A 86 -8.56 -5.98 14.80
C VAL A 86 -9.11 -7.07 13.88
N VAL A 87 -8.25 -7.98 13.40
CA VAL A 87 -8.62 -9.01 12.39
C VAL A 87 -9.86 -9.83 12.79
N ARG A 88 -10.04 -10.14 14.07
CA ARG A 88 -11.20 -10.93 14.54
C ARG A 88 -12.53 -10.16 14.49
N GLU A 89 -12.47 -8.83 14.40
CA GLU A 89 -13.61 -7.91 14.40
C GLU A 89 -13.92 -7.38 13.01
N MET A 90 -13.06 -7.67 12.04
CA MET A 90 -13.28 -7.35 10.64
C MET A 90 -14.31 -8.29 10.01
N PRO A 91 -15.05 -7.85 8.98
CA PRO A 91 -15.83 -8.75 8.14
C PRO A 91 -14.93 -9.75 7.42
N ALA A 92 -15.53 -10.79 6.86
CA ALA A 92 -14.78 -11.76 6.05
C ALA A 92 -14.21 -11.06 4.81
N VAL A 93 -12.90 -11.17 4.62
CA VAL A 93 -12.18 -10.65 3.46
C VAL A 93 -12.42 -11.56 2.25
N ASP A 94 -12.66 -10.97 1.08
CA ASP A 94 -12.87 -11.67 -0.18
C ASP A 94 -11.58 -11.88 -0.95
N VAL A 95 -10.76 -10.83 -1.02
CA VAL A 95 -9.52 -10.78 -1.80
C VAL A 95 -8.40 -10.22 -0.94
N VAL A 96 -7.22 -10.79 -1.07
CA VAL A 96 -5.97 -10.24 -0.53
C VAL A 96 -5.04 -9.91 -1.70
N LEU A 97 -4.52 -8.71 -1.75
CA LEU A 97 -3.50 -8.28 -2.73
C LEU A 97 -2.18 -8.09 -2.00
N ILE A 98 -1.10 -8.61 -2.57
CA ILE A 98 0.26 -8.43 -2.06
C ILE A 98 1.10 -7.75 -3.15
N THR A 99 1.66 -6.59 -2.85
CA THR A 99 2.41 -5.80 -3.81
C THR A 99 3.80 -6.37 -4.09
N HIS A 100 4.45 -6.91 -3.08
CA HIS A 100 5.76 -7.55 -3.19
C HIS A 100 6.09 -8.40 -1.95
N ALA A 101 7.23 -9.09 -1.97
CA ALA A 101 7.53 -10.10 -0.95
C ALA A 101 8.23 -9.58 0.32
N HIS A 102 8.49 -8.28 0.49
CA HIS A 102 9.08 -7.73 1.71
C HIS A 102 8.23 -8.03 2.95
N MET A 103 8.88 -8.10 4.13
CA MET A 103 8.24 -8.61 5.36
C MET A 103 7.21 -7.64 5.93
N ASP A 104 7.27 -6.38 5.57
CA ASP A 104 6.35 -5.29 5.92
C ASP A 104 5.14 -5.17 4.97
N HIS A 105 5.08 -6.02 3.94
CA HIS A 105 3.95 -6.19 3.02
C HIS A 105 3.43 -7.63 3.05
N LEU A 106 4.26 -8.62 2.76
CA LEU A 106 3.91 -10.02 2.85
C LEU A 106 4.22 -10.56 4.25
N ASN A 107 3.28 -10.43 5.18
CA ASN A 107 3.42 -10.91 6.55
C ASN A 107 2.66 -12.22 6.78
N MET A 108 3.38 -13.34 6.81
CA MET A 108 2.82 -14.69 6.92
C MET A 108 1.90 -14.88 8.13
N ALA A 109 2.25 -14.27 9.28
CA ALA A 109 1.46 -14.40 10.50
C ALA A 109 0.11 -13.65 10.36
N SER A 110 0.12 -12.49 9.73
CA SER A 110 -1.09 -11.72 9.43
C SER A 110 -1.98 -12.44 8.44
N LEU A 111 -1.42 -12.95 7.34
CA LEU A 111 -2.16 -13.72 6.33
C LEU A 111 -2.87 -14.94 6.94
N ARG A 112 -2.19 -15.71 7.80
CA ARG A 112 -2.82 -16.85 8.50
C ARG A 112 -3.97 -16.41 9.42
N LYS A 113 -3.90 -15.23 10.05
CA LYS A 113 -5.00 -14.69 10.86
C LYS A 113 -6.20 -14.32 9.99
N VAL A 114 -5.97 -13.64 8.87
CA VAL A 114 -7.00 -13.24 7.90
C VAL A 114 -7.72 -14.48 7.34
N ILE A 115 -6.97 -15.47 6.87
CA ILE A 115 -7.53 -16.74 6.36
C ILE A 115 -8.41 -17.42 7.41
N ARG A 116 -7.91 -17.55 8.65
CA ARG A 116 -8.69 -18.18 9.74
C ARG A 116 -9.94 -17.39 10.08
N ALA A 117 -9.87 -16.06 10.09
CA ALA A 117 -11.04 -15.22 10.35
C ALA A 117 -12.11 -15.37 9.25
N ALA A 118 -11.71 -15.34 7.97
CA ALA A 118 -12.64 -15.52 6.85
C ALA A 118 -13.28 -16.92 6.87
N LYS A 119 -12.51 -17.97 7.08
CA LYS A 119 -13.04 -19.35 7.20
C LYS A 119 -14.01 -19.49 8.37
N ARG A 120 -13.74 -18.86 9.51
CA ARG A 120 -14.64 -18.88 10.68
C ARG A 120 -15.97 -18.19 10.39
N LEU A 121 -15.95 -17.06 9.67
CA LEU A 121 -17.13 -16.23 9.43
C LEU A 121 -17.99 -16.74 8.28
N ARG A 122 -17.38 -17.32 7.26
CA ARG A 122 -17.99 -17.59 5.96
C ARG A 122 -17.75 -19.01 5.43
N GLY A 123 -16.96 -19.82 6.13
CA GLY A 123 -16.58 -21.17 5.69
C GLY A 123 -15.55 -21.22 4.56
N VAL A 124 -15.25 -20.09 3.92
CA VAL A 124 -14.36 -19.99 2.76
C VAL A 124 -13.19 -19.05 3.04
N ALA A 125 -11.99 -19.41 2.56
CA ALA A 125 -10.83 -18.55 2.60
C ALA A 125 -10.92 -17.46 1.52
N PRO A 126 -10.21 -16.31 1.68
CA PRO A 126 -10.09 -15.34 0.60
C PRO A 126 -9.25 -15.90 -0.57
N VAL A 127 -9.42 -15.28 -1.73
CA VAL A 127 -8.50 -15.40 -2.87
C VAL A 127 -7.28 -14.53 -2.60
N VAL A 128 -6.08 -14.93 -3.05
CA VAL A 128 -4.89 -14.06 -2.99
C VAL A 128 -4.33 -13.79 -4.38
N VAL A 129 -3.98 -12.54 -4.62
CA VAL A 129 -3.25 -12.10 -5.81
C VAL A 129 -1.86 -11.64 -5.37
N VAL A 130 -0.85 -12.09 -6.07
CA VAL A 130 0.55 -11.78 -5.79
C VAL A 130 1.29 -11.50 -7.10
N PRO A 131 2.43 -10.82 -7.09
CA PRO A 131 3.29 -10.73 -8.26
C PRO A 131 3.82 -12.12 -8.67
N ARG A 132 4.08 -12.30 -9.95
CA ARG A 132 4.71 -13.53 -10.48
C ARG A 132 6.00 -13.86 -9.74
N GLY A 133 6.19 -15.13 -9.35
CA GLY A 133 7.33 -15.58 -8.58
C GLY A 133 7.20 -15.38 -7.05
N VAL A 134 6.02 -14.96 -6.56
CA VAL A 134 5.70 -14.85 -5.11
C VAL A 134 4.71 -15.93 -4.67
N GLU A 135 4.09 -16.66 -5.59
CA GLU A 135 3.05 -17.66 -5.37
C GLU A 135 3.50 -18.76 -4.40
N ASP A 136 4.75 -19.21 -4.48
CA ASP A 136 5.32 -20.25 -3.62
C ASP A 136 5.28 -19.86 -2.13
N LEU A 137 5.41 -18.56 -1.82
CA LEU A 137 5.37 -18.06 -0.44
C LEU A 137 3.97 -18.16 0.18
N VAL A 138 2.91 -18.11 -0.62
CA VAL A 138 1.52 -18.09 -0.13
C VAL A 138 0.76 -19.39 -0.41
N ALA A 139 1.23 -20.24 -1.31
CA ALA A 139 0.55 -21.45 -1.78
C ALA A 139 0.11 -22.41 -0.65
N ARG A 140 0.90 -22.50 0.42
CA ARG A 140 0.63 -23.40 1.57
C ARG A 140 -0.07 -22.73 2.75
N LEU A 141 -0.52 -21.48 2.62
CA LEU A 141 -1.18 -20.75 3.69
C LEU A 141 -2.66 -21.12 3.84
N GLY A 142 -3.29 -21.66 2.80
CA GLY A 142 -4.68 -22.14 2.79
C GLY A 142 -5.67 -21.10 2.26
N PHE A 143 -5.27 -20.23 1.35
CA PHE A 143 -6.14 -19.41 0.50
C PHE A 143 -7.04 -20.29 -0.38
N ALA A 144 -8.17 -19.78 -0.84
CA ALA A 144 -9.07 -20.48 -1.75
C ALA A 144 -8.41 -20.64 -3.13
N GLU A 145 -7.80 -19.58 -3.61
CA GLU A 145 -7.09 -19.52 -4.89
C GLU A 145 -5.85 -18.63 -4.74
N VAL A 146 -4.84 -18.88 -5.58
CA VAL A 146 -3.61 -18.09 -5.66
C VAL A 146 -3.39 -17.68 -7.11
N HIS A 147 -3.37 -16.37 -7.38
CA HIS A 147 -3.15 -15.81 -8.70
C HIS A 147 -1.83 -15.05 -8.74
N GLY A 148 -0.89 -15.48 -9.59
CA GLY A 148 0.30 -14.71 -9.93
C GLY A 148 0.01 -13.77 -11.09
N MET A 149 0.39 -12.49 -10.99
CA MET A 149 0.21 -11.48 -12.02
C MET A 149 1.52 -10.81 -12.41
N GLU A 150 1.58 -10.32 -13.65
CA GLU A 150 2.65 -9.48 -14.18
C GLU A 150 2.17 -8.04 -14.41
N TRP A 151 3.08 -7.11 -14.61
CA TRP A 151 2.75 -5.72 -14.91
C TRP A 151 1.83 -5.61 -16.12
N TRP A 152 0.79 -4.80 -15.98
CA TRP A 152 -0.27 -4.55 -16.95
C TRP A 152 -1.18 -5.76 -17.22
N GLU A 153 -0.99 -6.88 -16.52
CA GLU A 153 -1.98 -7.96 -16.53
C GLU A 153 -3.24 -7.50 -15.77
N GLU A 154 -4.39 -7.74 -16.38
CA GLU A 154 -5.70 -7.46 -15.81
C GLU A 154 -6.47 -8.76 -15.60
N ARG A 155 -7.12 -8.90 -14.45
CA ARG A 155 -8.02 -10.02 -14.13
C ARG A 155 -9.27 -9.56 -13.44
N VAL A 156 -10.37 -10.27 -13.66
CA VAL A 156 -11.58 -10.14 -12.86
C VAL A 156 -11.50 -11.13 -11.69
N ILE A 157 -11.38 -10.62 -10.48
CA ILE A 157 -11.24 -11.38 -9.23
C ILE A 157 -12.44 -11.06 -8.34
N GLN A 158 -13.27 -12.05 -8.03
CA GLN A 158 -14.49 -11.89 -7.21
C GLN A 158 -15.43 -10.77 -7.73
N GLY A 159 -15.46 -10.53 -9.05
CA GLY A 159 -16.25 -9.49 -9.69
C GLY A 159 -15.59 -8.12 -9.77
N LEU A 160 -14.41 -7.94 -9.17
CA LEU A 160 -13.62 -6.71 -9.27
C LEU A 160 -12.55 -6.85 -10.36
N ARG A 161 -12.33 -5.79 -11.11
CA ARG A 161 -11.20 -5.68 -12.04
C ARG A 161 -9.95 -5.33 -11.25
N VAL A 162 -8.95 -6.17 -11.32
CA VAL A 162 -7.64 -5.99 -10.68
C VAL A 162 -6.58 -5.91 -11.77
N THR A 163 -5.90 -4.78 -11.88
CA THR A 163 -4.77 -4.59 -12.80
C THR A 163 -3.49 -4.43 -12.00
N MET A 164 -2.48 -5.25 -12.29
CA MET A 164 -1.15 -5.06 -11.70
C MET A 164 -0.40 -3.96 -12.43
N THR A 165 0.20 -3.02 -11.70
CA THR A 165 0.90 -1.87 -12.27
C THR A 165 2.40 -1.94 -12.01
N PRO A 166 3.25 -1.35 -12.88
CA PRO A 166 4.67 -1.23 -12.60
C PRO A 166 4.95 -0.31 -11.43
N CYS A 167 6.09 -0.52 -10.77
CA CYS A 167 6.69 0.39 -9.82
C CYS A 167 8.22 0.32 -9.91
N LYS A 168 8.91 1.28 -9.30
CA LYS A 168 10.38 1.31 -9.27
C LYS A 168 10.88 0.87 -7.89
N HIS A 169 10.95 -0.46 -7.71
CA HIS A 169 11.32 -1.11 -6.47
C HIS A 169 12.06 -2.42 -6.74
N TRP A 170 12.07 -3.37 -5.80
CA TRP A 170 12.53 -4.75 -5.99
C TRP A 170 11.67 -5.74 -5.18
N GLY A 171 11.67 -7.02 -5.59
CA GLY A 171 10.77 -8.02 -5.01
C GLY A 171 11.44 -9.05 -4.08
N ALA A 172 12.75 -9.02 -3.90
CA ALA A 172 13.43 -10.04 -3.11
C ALA A 172 13.04 -10.01 -1.63
N ARG A 173 12.58 -11.14 -1.10
CA ARG A 173 12.33 -11.32 0.35
C ARG A 173 13.60 -11.59 1.12
N MET A 174 14.53 -12.33 0.50
CA MET A 174 15.83 -12.68 1.02
C MET A 174 16.90 -12.26 0.01
N LEU A 175 18.14 -12.17 0.45
CA LEU A 175 19.27 -11.67 -0.37
C LEU A 175 19.46 -12.35 -1.74
N ARG A 176 18.91 -13.54 -1.95
CA ARG A 176 19.14 -14.35 -3.15
C ARG A 176 17.91 -14.59 -4.03
N ASP A 177 16.71 -14.21 -3.60
CA ASP A 177 15.48 -14.47 -4.34
C ASP A 177 15.01 -13.26 -5.16
N THR A 178 15.92 -12.73 -5.97
CA THR A 178 15.73 -11.54 -6.81
C THR A 178 14.78 -11.77 -8.01
N HIS A 179 14.37 -13.02 -8.25
CA HIS A 179 13.42 -13.39 -9.32
C HIS A 179 11.97 -13.03 -9.01
N ARG A 180 11.68 -12.61 -7.76
CA ARG A 180 10.31 -12.29 -7.33
C ARG A 180 9.84 -11.00 -7.94
N GLY A 181 8.65 -11.04 -8.52
CA GLY A 181 7.98 -9.84 -9.04
C GLY A 181 7.56 -8.87 -7.94
N TYR A 182 7.21 -7.67 -8.36
CA TYR A 182 6.75 -6.57 -7.51
C TYR A 182 5.93 -5.59 -8.36
N GLY A 183 5.09 -4.78 -7.73
CA GLY A 183 4.27 -3.78 -8.42
C GLY A 183 3.22 -3.17 -7.51
N GLY A 184 2.40 -2.31 -8.09
CA GLY A 184 1.18 -1.80 -7.49
C GLY A 184 -0.06 -2.54 -8.01
N TYR A 185 -1.22 -2.11 -7.58
CA TYR A 185 -2.51 -2.60 -8.07
C TYR A 185 -3.49 -1.45 -8.27
N CYS A 186 -4.25 -1.50 -9.35
CA CYS A 186 -5.46 -0.73 -9.50
C CYS A 186 -6.66 -1.68 -9.38
N VAL A 187 -7.57 -1.39 -8.46
CA VAL A 187 -8.79 -2.17 -8.22
C VAL A 187 -9.99 -1.32 -8.63
N SER A 188 -10.88 -1.88 -9.44
CA SER A 188 -12.08 -1.18 -9.89
C SER A 188 -13.32 -2.09 -9.83
N ASP A 189 -14.45 -1.51 -9.45
CA ASP A 189 -15.78 -2.14 -9.54
C ASP A 189 -16.52 -1.81 -10.85
N GLY A 190 -15.86 -1.04 -11.74
CA GLY A 190 -16.42 -0.55 -13.00
C GLY A 190 -16.97 0.88 -12.92
N VAL A 191 -17.18 1.40 -11.72
CA VAL A 191 -17.63 2.79 -11.46
C VAL A 191 -16.50 3.61 -10.87
N GLN A 192 -15.85 3.07 -9.84
CA GLN A 192 -14.74 3.72 -9.13
C GLN A 192 -13.51 2.83 -9.13
N SER A 193 -12.35 3.44 -8.90
CA SER A 193 -11.07 2.75 -8.91
C SER A 193 -10.11 3.31 -7.86
N VAL A 194 -9.37 2.42 -7.21
CA VAL A 194 -8.35 2.73 -6.22
C VAL A 194 -7.02 2.17 -6.69
N TYR A 195 -6.03 3.04 -6.83
CA TYR A 195 -4.65 2.68 -7.16
C TYR A 195 -3.80 2.65 -5.90
N HIS A 196 -3.17 1.53 -5.62
CA HIS A 196 -2.14 1.36 -4.61
C HIS A 196 -0.81 1.18 -5.32
N SER A 197 0.10 2.14 -5.21
CA SER A 197 1.34 2.13 -5.99
C SER A 197 2.30 0.99 -5.64
N GLY A 198 2.09 0.32 -4.50
CA GLY A 198 3.15 -0.44 -3.84
C GLY A 198 4.26 0.47 -3.38
N ASP A 199 5.37 -0.11 -2.94
CA ASP A 199 6.58 0.66 -2.68
C ASP A 199 7.25 1.04 -4.01
N THR A 200 7.67 2.29 -4.11
CA THR A 200 8.25 2.80 -5.35
C THR A 200 9.09 4.05 -5.11
N ALA A 201 10.18 4.20 -5.86
CA ALA A 201 10.76 5.51 -6.13
C ALA A 201 9.89 6.27 -7.14
N TYR A 202 10.12 7.57 -7.26
CA TYR A 202 9.54 8.34 -8.35
C TYR A 202 10.06 7.81 -9.71
N PHE A 203 9.15 7.68 -10.69
CA PHE A 203 9.42 7.24 -12.05
C PHE A 203 8.31 7.67 -13.01
N ASP A 204 8.61 7.67 -14.31
CA ASP A 204 7.68 8.18 -15.34
C ASP A 204 6.41 7.33 -15.54
N GLY A 205 6.35 6.15 -14.90
CA GLY A 205 5.20 5.24 -14.99
C GLY A 205 3.91 5.75 -14.34
N PHE A 206 3.97 6.77 -13.47
CA PHE A 206 2.76 7.35 -12.88
C PHE A 206 1.85 7.98 -13.94
N SER A 207 2.42 8.69 -14.91
CA SER A 207 1.66 9.22 -16.05
C SER A 207 1.03 8.11 -16.90
N GLU A 208 1.71 6.98 -17.04
CA GLU A 208 1.16 5.83 -17.78
C GLU A 208 0.01 5.16 -17.02
N VAL A 209 0.12 5.02 -15.69
CA VAL A 209 -0.98 4.57 -14.83
C VAL A 209 -2.19 5.50 -14.99
N GLY A 210 -2.00 6.81 -14.92
CA GLY A 210 -3.05 7.80 -15.14
C GLY A 210 -3.72 7.65 -16.50
N ARG A 211 -2.93 7.58 -17.57
CA ARG A 211 -3.44 7.47 -18.93
C ARG A 211 -4.22 6.18 -19.18
N ARG A 212 -3.78 5.03 -18.61
CA ARG A 212 -4.40 3.72 -18.84
C ARG A 212 -5.59 3.44 -17.92
N LEU A 213 -5.49 3.83 -16.64
CA LEU A 213 -6.41 3.34 -15.61
C LEU A 213 -7.28 4.45 -15.00
N ARG A 214 -6.86 5.72 -15.09
CA ARG A 214 -7.60 6.89 -14.57
C ARG A 214 -8.14 6.64 -13.16
N PRO A 215 -7.27 6.35 -12.17
CA PRO A 215 -7.74 6.03 -10.83
C PRO A 215 -8.46 7.24 -10.19
N ASP A 216 -9.48 6.97 -9.36
CA ASP A 216 -10.15 8.01 -8.60
C ASP A 216 -9.37 8.34 -7.33
N VAL A 217 -8.76 7.33 -6.71
CA VAL A 217 -7.93 7.46 -5.51
C VAL A 217 -6.56 6.86 -5.76
N ALA A 218 -5.49 7.55 -5.34
CA ALA A 218 -4.12 7.04 -5.34
C ALA A 218 -3.57 6.92 -3.91
N LEU A 219 -3.14 5.71 -3.54
CA LEU A 219 -2.45 5.41 -2.28
C LEU A 219 -0.95 5.47 -2.55
N MET A 220 -0.26 6.50 -2.01
CA MET A 220 1.11 6.86 -2.38
C MET A 220 2.08 6.79 -1.19
N PRO A 221 3.26 6.15 -1.32
CA PRO A 221 4.23 6.05 -0.24
C PRO A 221 4.94 7.39 -0.02
N ILE A 222 5.12 7.76 1.26
CA ILE A 222 5.78 9.02 1.65
C ILE A 222 6.91 8.83 2.67
N GLY A 223 7.27 7.58 3.03
CA GLY A 223 8.27 7.29 4.06
C GLY A 223 9.42 6.41 3.58
N ALA A 224 10.36 6.14 4.48
CA ALA A 224 11.57 5.36 4.23
C ALA A 224 12.51 5.96 3.15
N TYR A 225 12.53 7.28 3.00
CA TYR A 225 13.30 7.97 1.95
C TYR A 225 14.69 8.43 2.41
N PHE A 226 14.97 8.43 3.71
CA PHE A 226 16.29 8.86 4.21
C PHE A 226 17.09 7.67 4.79
N PRO A 227 18.38 7.55 4.49
CA PRO A 227 19.22 8.44 3.70
C PRO A 227 18.86 8.49 2.22
N ASP A 228 19.33 9.50 1.48
CA ASP A 228 18.99 9.74 0.06
C ASP A 228 19.19 8.53 -0.85
N THR A 229 20.06 7.60 -0.48
CA THR A 229 20.24 6.33 -1.20
C THR A 229 18.95 5.48 -1.24
N HIS A 230 18.03 5.67 -0.29
CA HIS A 230 16.74 5.00 -0.27
C HIS A 230 15.79 5.53 -1.36
N ARG A 231 15.96 6.78 -1.82
CA ARG A 231 15.16 7.39 -2.89
C ARG A 231 15.33 6.71 -4.25
N THR A 232 16.25 5.79 -4.38
CA THR A 232 16.32 4.93 -5.57
C THR A 232 15.19 3.91 -5.66
N VAL A 233 14.48 3.68 -4.54
CA VAL A 233 13.43 2.66 -4.37
C VAL A 233 12.22 3.12 -3.54
N HIS A 234 12.28 4.31 -2.93
CA HIS A 234 11.19 4.95 -2.19
C HIS A 234 11.06 6.41 -2.59
N THR A 235 9.84 6.94 -2.61
CA THR A 235 9.57 8.37 -2.79
C THR A 235 9.70 9.11 -1.46
N ASN A 236 10.14 10.37 -1.53
CA ASN A 236 9.89 11.34 -0.49
C ASN A 236 8.49 11.98 -0.68
N PRO A 237 7.96 12.76 0.29
CA PRO A 237 6.63 13.33 0.19
C PRO A 237 6.40 14.19 -1.07
N GLU A 238 7.37 15.00 -1.49
CA GLU A 238 7.27 15.86 -2.67
C GLU A 238 7.22 15.05 -3.97
N GLU A 239 8.01 13.97 -4.04
CA GLU A 239 7.98 13.04 -5.17
C GLU A 239 6.68 12.25 -5.21
N ALA A 240 6.11 11.89 -4.05
CA ALA A 240 4.81 11.23 -3.97
C ALA A 240 3.68 12.13 -4.46
N VAL A 241 3.69 13.42 -4.07
CA VAL A 241 2.74 14.43 -4.58
C VAL A 241 2.87 14.59 -6.08
N ARG A 242 4.09 14.68 -6.59
CA ARG A 242 4.33 14.76 -8.03
C ARG A 242 3.77 13.53 -8.75
N GLY A 243 4.06 12.33 -8.26
CA GLY A 243 3.52 11.09 -8.82
C GLY A 243 2.00 11.04 -8.76
N PHE A 244 1.39 11.48 -7.66
CA PHE A 244 -0.06 11.62 -7.53
C PHE A 244 -0.65 12.51 -8.63
N ILE A 245 -0.12 13.72 -8.83
CA ILE A 245 -0.58 14.63 -9.87
C ILE A 245 -0.48 13.98 -11.27
N GLU A 246 0.60 13.25 -11.53
CA GLU A 246 0.82 12.57 -12.81
C GLU A 246 -0.15 11.39 -13.03
N THR A 247 -0.67 10.76 -11.96
CA THR A 247 -1.74 9.74 -12.11
C THR A 247 -3.08 10.36 -12.52
N GLY A 248 -3.28 11.65 -12.30
CA GLY A 248 -4.56 12.33 -12.51
C GLY A 248 -5.67 11.86 -11.58
N ALA A 249 -5.35 11.19 -10.48
CA ALA A 249 -6.32 10.80 -9.46
C ALA A 249 -6.92 12.06 -8.78
N GLU A 250 -8.14 11.93 -8.27
CA GLU A 250 -8.82 13.03 -7.58
C GLU A 250 -8.37 13.18 -6.13
N LEU A 251 -8.11 12.04 -5.47
CA LEU A 251 -7.72 11.98 -4.06
C LEU A 251 -6.42 11.22 -3.89
N MET A 252 -5.56 11.71 -3.00
CA MET A 252 -4.35 11.05 -2.53
C MET A 252 -4.51 10.64 -1.08
N VAL A 253 -4.19 9.39 -0.77
CA VAL A 253 -4.02 8.92 0.61
C VAL A 253 -2.55 8.51 0.80
N PRO A 254 -1.81 9.12 1.72
CA PRO A 254 -0.42 8.75 1.98
C PRO A 254 -0.32 7.40 2.71
N MET A 255 0.76 6.68 2.42
CA MET A 255 1.09 5.40 3.06
C MET A 255 2.59 5.24 3.30
N HIS A 256 2.99 4.09 3.84
CA HIS A 256 4.38 3.70 4.10
C HIS A 256 5.12 4.64 5.07
N TYR A 257 4.42 5.17 6.06
CA TYR A 257 4.95 6.06 7.10
C TYR A 257 4.39 5.71 8.49
N GLY A 258 4.93 6.31 9.55
CA GLY A 258 4.34 6.32 10.89
C GLY A 258 4.28 4.98 11.63
N THR A 259 4.43 3.84 10.96
CA THR A 259 4.19 2.51 11.54
C THR A 259 5.47 1.79 11.95
N PHE A 260 6.46 1.71 11.07
CA PHE A 260 7.76 1.08 11.32
C PHE A 260 8.89 2.05 10.98
N ARG A 261 9.95 2.05 11.78
CA ARG A 261 11.16 2.83 11.50
C ARG A 261 12.02 2.12 10.45
N LEU A 262 11.73 2.33 9.17
CA LEU A 262 12.47 1.74 8.06
C LEU A 262 13.51 2.71 7.48
N GLY A 263 13.27 4.01 7.60
CA GLY A 263 14.20 5.10 7.30
C GLY A 263 14.74 5.75 8.56
N ARG A 264 15.55 6.78 8.37
CA ARG A 264 16.16 7.60 9.45
C ARG A 264 15.47 8.94 9.62
N GLU A 265 14.53 9.28 8.77
CA GLU A 265 13.69 10.45 8.93
C GLU A 265 12.90 10.38 10.24
N PRO A 266 12.62 11.50 10.91
CA PRO A 266 11.67 11.57 12.02
C PRO A 266 10.31 10.98 11.60
N MET A 267 9.62 10.31 12.53
CA MET A 267 8.37 9.58 12.21
C MET A 267 7.23 10.50 11.76
N GLU A 268 7.25 11.73 12.18
CA GLU A 268 6.26 12.76 11.88
C GLU A 268 6.58 13.56 10.60
N GLU A 269 7.88 13.68 10.26
CA GLU A 269 8.36 14.49 9.13
C GLU A 269 7.66 14.17 7.79
N PRO A 270 7.39 12.90 7.42
CA PRO A 270 6.74 12.61 6.15
C PRO A 270 5.39 13.33 5.96
N VAL A 271 4.55 13.37 7.00
CA VAL A 271 3.23 14.03 6.94
C VAL A 271 3.39 15.54 6.94
N GLU A 272 4.32 16.09 7.72
CA GLU A 272 4.61 17.53 7.75
C GLU A 272 5.04 18.02 6.36
N ARG A 273 5.99 17.34 5.72
CA ARG A 273 6.46 17.66 4.38
C ARG A 273 5.38 17.51 3.32
N LEU A 274 4.57 16.43 3.39
CA LEU A 274 3.42 16.23 2.51
C LEU A 274 2.45 17.42 2.60
N THR A 275 2.09 17.81 3.83
CA THR A 275 1.18 18.93 4.08
C THR A 275 1.72 20.24 3.51
N LEU A 276 2.99 20.54 3.76
CA LEU A 276 3.63 21.74 3.24
C LEU A 276 3.65 21.77 1.71
N GLU A 277 3.95 20.63 1.07
CA GLU A 277 3.98 20.56 -0.40
C GLU A 277 2.56 20.67 -0.99
N ALA A 278 1.56 20.03 -0.38
CA ALA A 278 0.17 20.13 -0.81
C ALA A 278 -0.37 21.56 -0.68
N LEU A 279 -0.05 22.26 0.41
CA LEU A 279 -0.37 23.68 0.59
C LEU A 279 0.33 24.56 -0.45
N ARG A 280 1.62 24.33 -0.70
CA ARG A 280 2.40 25.07 -1.71
C ARG A 280 1.81 24.97 -3.11
N LEU A 281 1.24 23.81 -3.44
CA LEU A 281 0.63 23.53 -4.74
C LEU A 281 -0.87 23.86 -4.82
N GLY A 282 -1.50 24.21 -3.69
CA GLY A 282 -2.94 24.50 -3.63
C GLY A 282 -3.85 23.28 -3.79
N ILE A 283 -3.35 22.09 -3.43
CA ILE A 283 -4.07 20.81 -3.58
C ILE A 283 -4.39 20.12 -2.24
N MET A 284 -4.37 20.86 -1.13
CA MET A 284 -4.56 20.28 0.20
C MET A 284 -5.90 19.54 0.35
N GLU A 285 -6.95 19.98 -0.32
CA GLU A 285 -8.26 19.33 -0.31
C GLU A 285 -8.26 17.95 -0.98
N GLN A 286 -7.30 17.69 -1.87
CA GLN A 286 -7.13 16.41 -2.54
C GLN A 286 -6.32 15.41 -1.69
N VAL A 287 -5.64 15.84 -0.63
CA VAL A 287 -4.77 15.00 0.20
C VAL A 287 -5.49 14.63 1.49
N GLN A 288 -5.73 13.32 1.68
CA GLN A 288 -6.45 12.77 2.81
C GLN A 288 -5.50 11.97 3.71
N VAL A 289 -5.00 12.58 4.78
CA VAL A 289 -4.16 11.92 5.78
C VAL A 289 -5.06 11.22 6.79
N LEU A 290 -5.21 9.90 6.64
CA LEU A 290 -6.08 9.10 7.50
C LEU A 290 -5.33 8.65 8.77
N GLU A 291 -6.04 8.63 9.90
CA GLU A 291 -5.59 7.91 11.09
C GLU A 291 -5.76 6.39 10.91
N GLU A 292 -5.02 5.60 11.69
CA GLU A 292 -5.21 4.15 11.70
C GLU A 292 -6.65 3.79 12.11
N GLY A 293 -7.32 3.00 11.27
CA GLY A 293 -8.71 2.57 11.42
C GLY A 293 -9.75 3.57 10.90
N GLU A 294 -9.33 4.71 10.41
CA GLU A 294 -10.22 5.65 9.75
C GLU A 294 -10.58 5.18 8.35
N THR A 295 -11.83 5.39 7.97
CA THR A 295 -12.38 5.04 6.66
C THR A 295 -12.76 6.31 5.90
N MET A 296 -12.09 6.55 4.79
CA MET A 296 -12.51 7.56 3.81
C MET A 296 -13.59 6.95 2.92
N ARG A 297 -14.69 7.67 2.74
CA ARG A 297 -15.72 7.36 1.73
C ARG A 297 -15.37 8.07 0.44
N VAL A 298 -15.41 7.34 -0.65
CA VAL A 298 -15.20 7.87 -1.99
C VAL A 298 -16.57 8.00 -2.64
N GLU A 299 -16.96 9.22 -2.96
CA GLU A 299 -18.21 9.47 -3.69
C GLU A 299 -18.04 9.03 -5.15
N ALA A 300 -19.09 8.41 -5.70
CA ALA A 300 -19.09 8.10 -7.13
C ALA A 300 -19.01 9.40 -7.94
N ARG A 301 -18.17 9.44 -8.98
CA ARG A 301 -18.21 10.54 -9.95
C ARG A 301 -19.65 10.68 -10.44
N ARG A 302 -20.28 11.82 -10.23
CA ARG A 302 -21.49 12.16 -10.97
C ARG A 302 -21.09 12.20 -12.43
N LEU A 303 -21.55 11.21 -13.21
CA LEU A 303 -21.46 11.28 -14.66
C LEU A 303 -22.05 12.63 -15.02
N GLN A 304 -21.23 13.53 -15.57
CA GLN A 304 -21.75 14.79 -16.11
C GLN A 304 -22.75 14.38 -17.19
N GLU A 305 -24.03 14.64 -16.94
CA GLU A 305 -25.12 14.47 -17.89
C GLU A 305 -24.81 15.32 -19.12
N GLY A 306 -24.02 14.84 -20.03
CA GLY A 306 -23.60 15.61 -21.22
C GLY A 306 -22.82 14.80 -22.24
N GLN A 307 -22.23 13.66 -21.87
CA GLN A 307 -21.45 12.88 -22.84
C GLN A 307 -22.19 11.67 -23.45
N GLU A 308 -23.38 11.31 -22.98
CA GLU A 308 -24.20 10.26 -23.60
C GLU A 308 -25.01 10.75 -24.83
N ALA A 309 -25.15 12.05 -25.02
CA ALA A 309 -25.93 12.60 -26.15
C ALA A 309 -25.16 12.59 -27.50
N GLU A 310 -23.84 12.54 -27.50
CA GLU A 310 -23.07 12.58 -28.75
C GLU A 310 -22.82 11.21 -29.40
N THR A 311 -22.98 10.11 -28.66
CA THR A 311 -22.72 8.77 -29.24
C THR A 311 -23.95 8.18 -29.96
N VAL A 312 -25.14 8.71 -29.76
CA VAL A 312 -26.38 8.22 -30.41
C VAL A 312 -26.70 8.92 -31.75
N GLN A 313 -26.04 10.04 -32.08
CA GLN A 313 -26.29 10.75 -33.35
C GLN A 313 -25.38 10.34 -34.51
N LEU A 314 -24.46 9.36 -34.33
CA LEU A 314 -23.57 8.89 -35.39
C LEU A 314 -23.94 7.51 -35.98
N VAL A 315 -25.13 7.00 -35.63
CA VAL A 315 -25.69 5.75 -36.21
C VAL A 315 -27.16 5.99 -36.58
N GLN A 316 -27.39 6.92 -37.47
CA GLN A 316 -28.59 6.97 -38.34
C GLN A 316 -28.17 7.35 -39.76
#